data_0870dbe96794885ae38bc9f33780ba2a
#
_entry.id   0870dbe96794885ae38bc9f33780ba2a
#
_cell.length_a   1.000
_cell.length_b   1.000
_cell.length_c   1.000
_cell.angle_alpha   90.00
_cell.angle_beta   90.00
_cell.angle_gamma   90.00
#
_symmetry.space_group_name_H-M   'P 1'
#
loop_
_entity.id
_entity.type
_entity.pdbx_description
1 polymer ?
#
loop_
_entity_poly.entity_id
_entity_poly.type
_entity_poly.pdbx_seq_one_letter_code
_entity_poly.pdbx_strand_id
1 'polypeptide(L)'
;MSAPYSVRTYNEHYTMIELSEASTSSSVTLCPERGGIAISCKLNDLELFYLDESTFIDPNANIRGGNPILFPICGQLDNAEYVWNGTTYPMRNHGVARTSAWEVVGQSTEGLASVTLRLTSNAATLESYPFAFELLFTYTLQDGKLQLEQQYKNHGAEPMPMYAGFHPYFNTDTKNIAYETDATVYLDYNDMVEKPFEGSLDLSGMVESVTLLDPVKPTIAFPVSGGRTVRLSYSDNFRYIVLWSVDGKPFFCVEPWMAKTTELNVQQELVMVAPNEIVHASLTIALDPQ
;
A
#
# COMPACT_ATOMS: atom_id res chain seq x y z
N MET A 1 28.02 9.58 20.47
CA MET A 1 27.22 8.45 19.95
C MET A 1 26.09 9.03 19.14
N SER A 2 25.87 8.57 17.92
CA SER A 2 24.68 8.97 17.14
C SER A 2 23.41 8.54 17.88
N ALA A 3 22.33 9.32 17.76
CA ALA A 3 21.04 8.92 18.30
C ALA A 3 20.61 7.57 17.68
N PRO A 4 20.01 6.64 18.45
CA PRO A 4 19.60 5.34 17.94
C PRO A 4 18.53 5.45 16.84
N TYR A 5 17.67 6.46 16.93
CA TYR A 5 16.61 6.78 15.96
C TYR A 5 16.76 8.23 15.50
N SER A 6 16.45 8.48 14.24
CA SER A 6 16.40 9.83 13.69
C SER A 6 15.28 10.00 12.67
N VAL A 7 14.78 11.23 12.54
CA VAL A 7 13.88 11.69 11.49
C VAL A 7 14.54 12.89 10.83
N ARG A 8 14.75 12.81 9.53
CA ARG A 8 15.41 13.86 8.76
C ARG A 8 14.50 14.30 7.62
N THR A 9 14.27 15.60 7.50
CA THR A 9 13.60 16.20 6.34
C THR A 9 14.65 16.84 5.44
N TYR A 10 14.57 16.58 4.14
CA TYR A 10 15.47 17.18 3.14
C TYR A 10 14.74 17.38 1.81
N ASN A 11 15.30 18.22 0.95
CA ASN A 11 14.73 18.53 -0.35
C ASN A 11 15.62 17.99 -1.47
N GLU A 12 14.99 17.29 -2.39
CA GLU A 12 15.54 16.92 -3.70
C GLU A 12 14.59 17.45 -4.78
N HIS A 13 13.95 16.60 -5.62
CA HIS A 13 12.86 17.04 -6.49
C HIS A 13 11.58 17.37 -5.69
N TYR A 14 11.41 16.69 -4.55
CA TYR A 14 10.31 16.85 -3.59
C TYR A 14 10.87 16.93 -2.18
N THR A 15 10.03 17.32 -1.24
CA THR A 15 10.34 17.22 0.19
C THR A 15 10.30 15.74 0.61
N MET A 16 11.41 15.25 1.12
CA MET A 16 11.61 13.88 1.56
C MET A 16 11.72 13.81 3.07
N ILE A 17 11.19 12.74 3.66
CA ILE A 17 11.33 12.43 5.08
C ILE A 17 11.98 11.05 5.22
N GLU A 18 13.11 10.99 5.89
CA GLU A 18 13.81 9.75 6.17
C GLU A 18 13.72 9.42 7.66
N LEU A 19 13.16 8.24 7.95
CA LEU A 19 13.24 7.59 9.25
C LEU A 19 14.47 6.70 9.26
N SER A 20 15.28 6.71 10.32
CA SER A 20 16.47 5.87 10.42
C SER A 20 16.60 5.23 11.79
N GLU A 21 17.06 3.97 11.81
CA GLU A 21 17.43 3.20 12.99
C GLU A 21 18.88 2.70 12.84
N ALA A 22 19.79 3.24 13.66
CA ALA A 22 21.22 2.95 13.55
C ALA A 22 21.58 1.52 13.98
N SER A 23 20.86 0.96 14.97
CA SER A 23 21.16 -0.36 15.54
C SER A 23 20.97 -1.51 14.54
N THR A 24 20.02 -1.36 13.63
CA THR A 24 19.69 -2.37 12.60
C THR A 24 20.15 -1.95 11.21
N SER A 25 20.78 -0.79 11.06
CA SER A 25 21.10 -0.21 9.74
C SER A 25 19.86 -0.12 8.84
N SER A 26 18.72 0.28 9.42
CA SER A 26 17.44 0.39 8.72
C SER A 26 17.05 1.84 8.46
N SER A 27 16.41 2.09 7.33
CA SER A 27 15.84 3.40 6.98
C SER A 27 14.62 3.28 6.07
N VAL A 28 13.72 4.26 6.17
CA VAL A 28 12.53 4.37 5.32
C VAL A 28 12.43 5.80 4.83
N THR A 29 12.28 5.99 3.52
CA THR A 29 12.15 7.32 2.92
C THR A 29 10.73 7.51 2.37
N LEU A 30 10.10 8.61 2.77
CA LEU A 30 8.74 8.97 2.40
C LEU A 30 8.73 10.27 1.58
N CYS A 31 7.75 10.37 0.67
CA CYS A 31 7.46 11.59 -0.07
C CYS A 31 6.00 12.02 0.16
N PRO A 32 5.74 12.94 1.11
CA PRO A 32 4.38 13.42 1.39
C PRO A 32 3.71 14.07 0.18
N GLU A 33 4.44 14.84 -0.62
CA GLU A 33 3.92 15.54 -1.80
C GLU A 33 3.46 14.60 -2.92
N ARG A 34 3.97 13.37 -2.97
CA ARG A 34 3.66 12.36 -3.98
C ARG A 34 2.82 11.22 -3.42
N GLY A 35 1.67 11.54 -2.81
CA GLY A 35 0.73 10.53 -2.30
C GLY A 35 1.10 9.92 -0.95
N GLY A 36 1.95 10.57 -0.16
CA GLY A 36 2.40 10.01 1.12
C GLY A 36 3.20 8.71 1.00
N ILE A 37 3.72 8.42 -0.19
CA ILE A 37 4.37 7.14 -0.54
C ILE A 37 5.67 6.93 0.23
N ALA A 38 5.91 5.70 0.70
CA ALA A 38 7.24 5.23 1.05
C ALA A 38 7.96 4.77 -0.22
N ILE A 39 9.01 5.49 -0.65
CA ILE A 39 9.74 5.20 -1.89
C ILE A 39 10.94 4.28 -1.69
N SER A 40 11.42 4.15 -0.46
CA SER A 40 12.51 3.25 -0.06
C SER A 40 12.15 2.63 1.28
N CYS A 41 12.46 1.38 1.45
CA CYS A 41 12.37 0.64 2.71
C CYS A 41 13.59 -0.27 2.81
N LYS A 42 14.61 0.22 3.51
CA LYS A 42 15.85 -0.51 3.77
C LYS A 42 15.77 -1.09 5.18
N LEU A 43 15.70 -2.41 5.29
CA LEU A 43 15.67 -3.12 6.58
C LEU A 43 16.91 -4.01 6.72
N ASN A 44 17.62 -3.89 7.85
CA ASN A 44 18.85 -4.64 8.13
C ASN A 44 19.85 -4.57 6.95
N ASP A 45 20.10 -3.35 6.46
CA ASP A 45 20.98 -3.01 5.33
C ASP A 45 20.53 -3.53 3.95
N LEU A 46 19.32 -4.10 3.81
CA LEU A 46 18.76 -4.57 2.54
C LEU A 46 17.64 -3.65 2.04
N GLU A 47 17.78 -3.06 0.84
CA GLU A 47 16.71 -2.31 0.20
C GLU A 47 15.65 -3.26 -0.36
N LEU A 48 14.45 -3.15 0.17
CA LEU A 48 13.32 -4.01 -0.20
C LEU A 48 12.54 -3.48 -1.39
N PHE A 49 12.38 -2.15 -1.50
CA PHE A 49 11.51 -1.57 -2.50
C PHE A 49 12.24 -1.28 -3.82
N TYR A 50 11.58 -1.64 -4.91
CA TYR A 50 11.90 -1.15 -6.23
C TYR A 50 11.35 0.26 -6.42
N LEU A 51 12.08 1.11 -7.14
CA LEU A 51 11.61 2.42 -7.59
C LEU A 51 12.08 2.70 -9.01
N ASP A 52 11.17 3.04 -9.91
CA ASP A 52 11.47 3.68 -11.19
C ASP A 52 11.49 5.19 -10.97
N GLU A 53 12.69 5.74 -10.77
CA GLU A 53 12.91 7.17 -10.49
C GLU A 53 12.29 8.09 -11.55
N SER A 54 12.27 7.67 -12.82
CA SER A 54 11.70 8.49 -13.89
C SER A 54 10.21 8.74 -13.70
N THR A 55 9.48 7.71 -13.22
CA THR A 55 8.04 7.83 -12.93
C THR A 55 7.79 8.54 -11.60
N PHE A 56 8.73 8.48 -10.67
CA PHE A 56 8.62 9.21 -9.40
C PHE A 56 8.82 10.71 -9.59
N ILE A 57 9.79 11.12 -10.40
CA ILE A 57 10.12 12.53 -10.66
C ILE A 57 9.03 13.22 -11.49
N ASP A 58 8.44 12.54 -12.47
CA ASP A 58 7.38 13.12 -13.31
C ASP A 58 6.06 13.27 -12.51
N PRO A 59 5.59 14.52 -12.25
CA PRO A 59 4.36 14.74 -11.47
C PRO A 59 3.09 14.19 -12.13
N ASN A 60 3.12 13.91 -13.44
CA ASN A 60 1.99 13.41 -14.20
C ASN A 60 2.00 11.89 -14.35
N ALA A 61 3.11 11.24 -14.06
CA ALA A 61 3.24 9.79 -14.17
C ALA A 61 2.62 9.05 -12.97
N ASN A 62 2.09 7.87 -13.22
CA ASN A 62 1.82 6.90 -12.17
C ASN A 62 3.15 6.33 -11.67
N ILE A 63 3.46 6.54 -10.41
CA ILE A 63 4.70 6.03 -9.80
C ILE A 63 4.73 4.50 -9.91
N ARG A 64 5.83 3.97 -10.46
CA ARG A 64 6.15 2.54 -10.51
C ARG A 64 7.21 2.26 -9.46
N GLY A 65 6.79 1.85 -8.27
CA GLY A 65 7.70 1.55 -7.17
C GLY A 65 7.22 2.05 -5.82
N GLY A 66 8.04 1.80 -4.80
CA GLY A 66 7.72 2.12 -3.41
C GLY A 66 6.52 1.36 -2.88
N ASN A 67 5.78 1.98 -1.98
CA ASN A 67 4.52 1.47 -1.43
C ASN A 67 3.41 2.53 -1.55
N PRO A 68 2.74 2.64 -2.70
CA PRO A 68 1.61 3.55 -2.89
C PRO A 68 0.44 3.23 -1.95
N ILE A 69 -0.22 4.28 -1.45
CA ILE A 69 -1.46 4.19 -0.67
C ILE A 69 -2.65 4.20 -1.62
N LEU A 70 -3.54 3.22 -1.49
CA LEU A 70 -4.72 3.07 -2.31
C LEU A 70 -5.97 3.42 -1.47
N PHE A 71 -6.65 4.53 -1.82
CA PHE A 71 -7.87 4.98 -1.16
C PHE A 71 -8.66 5.95 -2.08
N PRO A 72 -9.99 5.91 -2.12
CA PRO A 72 -10.89 5.03 -1.35
C PRO A 72 -11.00 3.62 -1.92
N ILE A 73 -10.38 3.36 -3.07
CA ILE A 73 -10.43 2.08 -3.76
C ILE A 73 -9.04 1.49 -3.98
N CYS A 74 -8.94 0.19 -4.02
CA CYS A 74 -7.86 -0.55 -4.65
C CYS A 74 -8.34 -1.14 -5.99
N GLY A 75 -7.45 -1.21 -6.99
CA GLY A 75 -7.79 -1.60 -8.36
C GLY A 75 -8.49 -0.49 -9.16
N GLN A 76 -9.27 -0.91 -10.13
CA GLN A 76 -9.97 -0.03 -11.09
C GLN A 76 -11.47 -0.23 -11.02
N LEU A 77 -12.22 0.67 -11.66
CA LEU A 77 -13.66 0.60 -11.81
C LEU A 77 -14.04 0.42 -13.28
N ASP A 78 -15.23 -0.11 -13.52
CA ASP A 78 -15.81 -0.20 -14.85
C ASP A 78 -15.95 1.21 -15.45
N ASN A 79 -15.40 1.41 -16.64
CA ASN A 79 -15.36 2.70 -17.33
C ASN A 79 -14.74 3.86 -16.52
N ALA A 80 -13.95 3.56 -15.48
CA ALA A 80 -13.39 4.52 -14.54
C ALA A 80 -14.45 5.38 -13.83
N GLU A 81 -15.62 4.81 -13.53
CA GLU A 81 -16.72 5.48 -12.86
C GLU A 81 -17.53 4.55 -11.97
N TYR A 82 -18.32 5.11 -11.06
CA TYR A 82 -19.27 4.39 -10.22
C TYR A 82 -20.53 5.22 -9.97
N VAL A 83 -21.62 4.55 -9.62
CA VAL A 83 -22.88 5.21 -9.26
C VAL A 83 -23.09 5.14 -7.75
N TRP A 84 -23.32 6.30 -7.12
CA TRP A 84 -23.65 6.40 -5.71
C TRP A 84 -24.88 7.29 -5.51
N ASN A 85 -25.91 6.76 -4.85
CA ASN A 85 -27.20 7.45 -4.64
C ASN A 85 -27.78 8.08 -5.94
N GLY A 86 -27.64 7.36 -7.07
CA GLY A 86 -28.17 7.79 -8.36
C GLY A 86 -27.31 8.83 -9.10
N THR A 87 -26.16 9.21 -8.56
CA THR A 87 -25.20 10.11 -9.22
C THR A 87 -23.96 9.34 -9.67
N THR A 88 -23.50 9.59 -10.90
CA THR A 88 -22.28 9.00 -11.45
C THR A 88 -21.07 9.86 -11.08
N TYR A 89 -20.03 9.23 -10.57
CA TYR A 89 -18.76 9.86 -10.19
C TYR A 89 -17.60 9.21 -10.94
N PRO A 90 -16.68 10.01 -11.52
CA PRO A 90 -15.44 9.49 -12.07
C PRO A 90 -14.48 9.05 -10.96
N MET A 91 -13.77 7.95 -11.15
CA MET A 91 -12.74 7.53 -10.21
C MET A 91 -11.55 6.92 -10.95
N ARG A 92 -10.37 7.46 -10.68
CA ARG A 92 -9.13 6.92 -11.23
C ARG A 92 -8.79 5.58 -10.60
N ASN A 93 -8.04 4.77 -11.35
CA ASN A 93 -7.43 3.56 -10.81
C ASN A 93 -6.69 3.85 -9.48
N HIS A 94 -6.98 3.08 -8.45
CA HIS A 94 -6.46 3.20 -7.08
C HIS A 94 -6.88 4.47 -6.32
N GLY A 95 -7.89 5.19 -6.78
CA GLY A 95 -8.50 6.29 -6.05
C GLY A 95 -7.70 7.59 -6.05
N VAL A 96 -7.85 8.36 -4.96
CA VAL A 96 -7.38 9.74 -4.86
C VAL A 96 -6.12 9.91 -3.99
N ALA A 97 -5.87 9.02 -3.03
CA ALA A 97 -4.81 9.21 -2.04
C ALA A 97 -3.41 9.24 -2.65
N ARG A 98 -3.12 8.34 -3.61
CA ARG A 98 -1.81 8.21 -4.27
C ARG A 98 -1.40 9.42 -5.12
N THR A 99 -2.33 10.29 -5.47
CA THR A 99 -2.08 11.49 -6.27
C THR A 99 -2.26 12.79 -5.49
N SER A 100 -2.62 12.70 -4.21
CA SER A 100 -2.80 13.84 -3.33
C SER A 100 -1.53 14.14 -2.54
N ALA A 101 -1.27 15.42 -2.24
CA ALA A 101 -0.24 15.79 -1.29
C ALA A 101 -0.76 15.58 0.14
N TRP A 102 0.09 14.99 0.99
CA TRP A 102 -0.19 14.73 2.40
C TRP A 102 0.56 15.72 3.28
N GLU A 103 -0.04 16.07 4.40
CA GLU A 103 0.55 16.95 5.40
C GLU A 103 1.28 16.13 6.47
N VAL A 104 2.44 16.61 6.92
CA VAL A 104 3.16 16.05 8.08
C VAL A 104 2.55 16.66 9.35
N VAL A 105 1.95 15.84 10.20
CA VAL A 105 1.28 16.30 11.42
C VAL A 105 1.94 15.81 12.71
N GLY A 106 2.90 14.91 12.64
CA GLY A 106 3.63 14.43 13.80
C GLY A 106 4.94 13.74 13.42
N GLN A 107 5.92 13.80 14.34
CA GLN A 107 7.19 13.09 14.24
C GLN A 107 7.67 12.73 15.65
N SER A 108 8.37 11.59 15.80
CA SER A 108 9.00 11.18 17.05
C SER A 108 10.31 10.45 16.80
N THR A 109 11.25 10.57 17.77
CA THR A 109 12.49 9.78 17.83
C THR A 109 12.67 9.13 19.20
N GLU A 110 11.64 9.11 20.04
CA GLU A 110 11.66 8.55 21.39
C GLU A 110 11.41 7.04 21.38
N GLY A 111 12.49 6.25 21.43
CA GLY A 111 12.43 4.79 21.40
C GLY A 111 12.07 4.16 20.05
N LEU A 112 11.81 4.96 19.03
CA LEU A 112 11.48 4.61 17.66
C LEU A 112 11.68 5.82 16.73
N ALA A 113 11.69 5.63 15.41
CA ALA A 113 11.54 6.74 14.47
C ALA A 113 10.16 6.70 13.84
N SER A 114 9.39 7.78 13.94
CA SER A 114 8.06 7.82 13.32
C SER A 114 7.70 9.17 12.70
N VAL A 115 6.80 9.09 11.70
CA VAL A 115 6.13 10.25 11.11
C VAL A 115 4.66 9.93 10.90
N THR A 116 3.79 10.90 11.20
CA THR A 116 2.36 10.82 10.92
C THR A 116 2.02 11.76 9.79
N LEU A 117 1.44 11.22 8.74
CA LEU A 117 0.93 11.94 7.58
C LEU A 117 -0.59 12.04 7.63
N ARG A 118 -1.13 13.17 7.19
CA ARG A 118 -2.57 13.44 7.12
C ARG A 118 -2.99 13.80 5.70
N LEU A 119 -4.09 13.21 5.24
CA LEU A 119 -4.83 13.65 4.06
C LEU A 119 -6.28 13.91 4.46
N THR A 120 -6.79 15.10 4.13
CA THR A 120 -8.22 15.43 4.27
C THR A 120 -8.86 15.62 2.92
N SER A 121 -10.17 15.34 2.83
CA SER A 121 -10.95 15.66 1.65
C SER A 121 -10.84 17.14 1.30
N ASN A 122 -10.81 17.45 0.02
CA ASN A 122 -10.75 18.80 -0.52
C ASN A 122 -11.62 18.89 -1.79
N ALA A 123 -11.73 20.09 -2.40
CA ALA A 123 -12.58 20.29 -3.58
C ALA A 123 -12.29 19.27 -4.70
N ALA A 124 -11.02 18.97 -4.98
CA ALA A 124 -10.64 18.04 -6.03
C ALA A 124 -11.00 16.59 -5.70
N THR A 125 -10.79 16.14 -4.46
CA THR A 125 -11.17 14.78 -4.05
C THR A 125 -12.67 14.58 -4.01
N LEU A 126 -13.44 15.62 -3.64
CA LEU A 126 -14.90 15.57 -3.57
C LEU A 126 -15.58 15.46 -4.95
N GLU A 127 -14.92 15.85 -6.02
CA GLU A 127 -15.41 15.63 -7.41
C GLU A 127 -15.52 14.14 -7.76
N SER A 128 -14.58 13.33 -7.28
CA SER A 128 -14.54 11.88 -7.54
C SER A 128 -15.10 11.06 -6.39
N TYR A 129 -15.03 11.56 -5.17
CA TYR A 129 -15.41 10.86 -3.96
C TYR A 129 -16.11 11.82 -3.00
N PRO A 130 -17.47 11.92 -3.03
CA PRO A 130 -18.24 12.97 -2.38
C PRO A 130 -18.42 12.75 -0.88
N PHE A 131 -17.36 12.34 -0.19
CA PHE A 131 -17.35 12.08 1.25
C PHE A 131 -16.29 12.93 1.93
N ALA A 132 -16.67 13.57 3.05
CA ALA A 132 -15.73 14.29 3.89
C ALA A 132 -14.94 13.29 4.73
N PHE A 133 -13.64 13.18 4.47
CA PHE A 133 -12.77 12.22 5.16
C PHE A 133 -11.51 12.86 5.72
N GLU A 134 -10.91 12.18 6.69
CA GLU A 134 -9.54 12.37 7.13
C GLU A 134 -8.84 11.01 7.20
N LEU A 135 -7.66 10.95 6.64
CA LEU A 135 -6.74 9.82 6.76
C LEU A 135 -5.56 10.24 7.62
N LEU A 136 -5.21 9.41 8.62
CA LEU A 136 -3.98 9.56 9.40
C LEU A 136 -3.18 8.27 9.26
N PHE A 137 -1.98 8.37 8.69
CA PHE A 137 -1.08 7.24 8.49
C PHE A 137 0.22 7.49 9.24
N THR A 138 0.52 6.63 10.23
CA THR A 138 1.73 6.69 11.00
C THR A 138 2.69 5.60 10.54
N TYR A 139 3.82 6.03 9.99
CA TYR A 139 4.94 5.17 9.64
C TYR A 139 5.89 5.11 10.84
N THR A 140 6.18 3.91 11.31
CA THR A 140 7.09 3.68 12.45
C THR A 140 8.17 2.71 12.04
N LEU A 141 9.43 3.10 12.22
CA LEU A 141 10.60 2.25 12.08
C LEU A 141 11.13 1.92 13.48
N GLN A 142 11.11 0.64 13.81
CA GLN A 142 11.58 0.13 15.12
C GLN A 142 11.99 -1.34 14.99
N ASP A 143 13.10 -1.71 15.65
CA ASP A 143 13.60 -3.08 15.69
C ASP A 143 13.76 -3.72 14.30
N GLY A 144 14.22 -2.94 13.31
CA GLY A 144 14.39 -3.38 11.93
C GLY A 144 13.08 -3.72 11.21
N LYS A 145 11.95 -3.13 11.61
CA LYS A 145 10.63 -3.33 11.03
C LYS A 145 9.99 -2.00 10.68
N LEU A 146 9.28 -1.98 9.56
CA LEU A 146 8.40 -0.87 9.21
C LEU A 146 6.96 -1.25 9.55
N GLN A 147 6.32 -0.45 10.41
CA GLN A 147 4.91 -0.56 10.74
C GLN A 147 4.16 0.66 10.21
N LEU A 148 3.01 0.43 9.60
CA LEU A 148 2.06 1.44 9.16
C LEU A 148 0.76 1.26 9.92
N GLU A 149 0.39 2.26 10.72
CA GLU A 149 -0.92 2.33 11.35
C GLU A 149 -1.78 3.31 10.56
N GLN A 150 -3.01 2.90 10.22
CA GLN A 150 -3.92 3.68 9.41
C GLN A 150 -5.22 3.97 10.14
N GLN A 151 -5.68 5.20 10.01
CA GLN A 151 -7.00 5.63 10.47
C GLN A 151 -7.75 6.24 9.29
N TYR A 152 -8.93 5.70 9.03
CA TYR A 152 -9.85 6.16 8.00
C TYR A 152 -11.07 6.75 8.69
N LYS A 153 -11.18 8.06 8.75
CA LYS A 153 -12.23 8.76 9.49
C LYS A 153 -13.24 9.40 8.56
N ASN A 154 -14.50 9.16 8.83
CA ASN A 154 -15.61 9.80 8.17
C ASN A 154 -16.05 11.07 8.93
N HIS A 155 -15.92 12.23 8.29
CA HIS A 155 -16.39 13.53 8.80
C HIS A 155 -17.75 13.93 8.24
N GLY A 156 -18.33 13.10 7.36
CA GLY A 156 -19.64 13.32 6.76
C GLY A 156 -20.81 12.88 7.64
N ALA A 157 -22.02 13.15 7.15
CA ALA A 157 -23.26 12.75 7.79
C ALA A 157 -23.79 11.39 7.33
N GLU A 158 -23.25 10.85 6.22
CA GLU A 158 -23.65 9.58 5.63
C GLU A 158 -22.52 8.55 5.76
N PRO A 159 -22.83 7.24 5.79
CA PRO A 159 -21.82 6.19 5.77
C PRO A 159 -20.90 6.33 4.53
N MET A 160 -19.60 6.27 4.75
CA MET A 160 -18.56 6.45 3.73
C MET A 160 -18.07 5.08 3.24
N PRO A 161 -18.31 4.70 1.96
CA PRO A 161 -17.90 3.43 1.39
C PRO A 161 -16.43 3.45 0.99
N MET A 162 -15.63 2.47 1.41
CA MET A 162 -14.24 2.34 0.97
C MET A 162 -13.81 0.88 0.86
N TYR A 163 -12.74 0.63 0.12
CA TYR A 163 -11.92 -0.58 0.17
C TYR A 163 -10.48 -0.19 -0.17
N ALA A 164 -9.76 0.15 0.86
CA ALA A 164 -8.38 0.62 0.78
C ALA A 164 -7.39 -0.53 0.58
N GLY A 165 -6.16 -0.19 0.22
CA GLY A 165 -5.09 -1.15 0.05
C GLY A 165 -3.72 -0.51 -0.06
N PHE A 166 -2.71 -1.36 -0.23
CA PHE A 166 -1.34 -1.00 -0.49
C PHE A 166 -0.85 -1.67 -1.78
N HIS A 167 0.19 -1.08 -2.36
CA HIS A 167 0.76 -1.60 -3.61
C HIS A 167 2.31 -1.64 -3.55
N PRO A 168 2.90 -2.35 -2.56
CA PRO A 168 4.34 -2.37 -2.40
C PRO A 168 5.02 -3.15 -3.53
N TYR A 169 6.07 -2.55 -4.08
CA TYR A 169 6.92 -3.11 -5.13
C TYR A 169 8.19 -3.65 -4.50
N PHE A 170 8.38 -4.97 -4.50
CA PHE A 170 9.57 -5.61 -3.92
C PHE A 170 10.60 -5.94 -5.00
N ASN A 171 11.88 -5.66 -4.72
CA ASN A 171 12.98 -6.05 -5.57
C ASN A 171 13.08 -7.57 -5.68
N THR A 172 13.28 -8.08 -6.89
CA THR A 172 13.45 -9.51 -7.15
C THR A 172 14.34 -9.81 -8.34
N ASP A 173 14.99 -10.96 -8.31
CA ASP A 173 15.78 -11.52 -9.42
C ASP A 173 15.00 -12.57 -10.22
N THR A 174 13.78 -12.93 -9.78
CA THR A 174 12.92 -13.94 -10.40
C THR A 174 11.45 -13.56 -10.36
N LYS A 175 10.65 -14.10 -11.27
CA LYS A 175 9.19 -13.97 -11.27
C LYS A 175 8.47 -15.20 -10.73
N ASN A 176 9.17 -16.31 -10.60
CA ASN A 176 8.64 -17.51 -9.96
C ASN A 176 8.90 -17.41 -8.45
N ILE A 177 7.85 -17.05 -7.71
CA ILE A 177 7.91 -16.74 -6.29
C ILE A 177 7.18 -17.80 -5.49
N ALA A 178 7.83 -18.31 -4.45
CA ALA A 178 7.18 -19.12 -3.43
C ALA A 178 6.61 -18.22 -2.33
N TYR A 179 5.38 -18.46 -1.92
CA TYR A 179 4.68 -17.68 -0.89
C TYR A 179 4.30 -18.58 0.28
N GLU A 180 4.64 -18.16 1.48
CA GLU A 180 4.18 -18.78 2.73
C GLU A 180 2.87 -18.08 3.15
N THR A 181 1.73 -18.71 2.86
CA THR A 181 0.37 -18.26 3.19
C THR A 181 -0.53 -19.49 3.31
N ASP A 182 -1.71 -19.32 3.91
CA ASP A 182 -2.73 -20.38 3.99
C ASP A 182 -3.80 -20.27 2.89
N ALA A 183 -3.64 -19.35 1.94
CA ALA A 183 -4.51 -19.29 0.76
C ALA A 183 -4.40 -20.57 -0.08
N THR A 184 -5.53 -21.02 -0.63
CA THR A 184 -5.63 -22.22 -1.44
C THR A 184 -6.18 -21.98 -2.84
N VAL A 185 -6.75 -20.79 -3.09
CA VAL A 185 -7.37 -20.41 -4.37
C VAL A 185 -6.95 -19.00 -4.76
N TYR A 186 -6.73 -18.79 -6.05
CA TYR A 186 -6.57 -17.45 -6.61
C TYR A 186 -7.45 -17.22 -7.84
N LEU A 187 -7.87 -15.98 -8.05
CA LEU A 187 -8.49 -15.51 -9.28
C LEU A 187 -7.39 -14.95 -10.18
N ASP A 188 -7.32 -15.45 -11.41
CA ASP A 188 -6.42 -14.96 -12.45
C ASP A 188 -7.16 -13.97 -13.36
N TYR A 189 -6.80 -12.69 -13.29
CA TYR A 189 -7.42 -11.66 -14.13
C TYR A 189 -6.99 -11.71 -15.60
N ASN A 190 -5.99 -12.52 -15.96
CA ASN A 190 -5.60 -12.72 -17.37
C ASN A 190 -6.64 -13.54 -18.17
N ASP A 191 -7.37 -14.44 -17.50
CA ASP A 191 -8.39 -15.30 -18.12
C ASP A 191 -9.72 -15.35 -17.33
N MET A 192 -9.80 -14.64 -16.19
CA MET A 192 -10.97 -14.56 -15.31
C MET A 192 -11.38 -15.93 -14.72
N VAL A 193 -10.41 -16.80 -14.45
CA VAL A 193 -10.63 -18.15 -13.90
C VAL A 193 -10.07 -18.27 -12.49
N GLU A 194 -10.84 -18.87 -11.58
CA GLU A 194 -10.34 -19.30 -10.29
C GLU A 194 -9.50 -20.57 -10.44
N LYS A 195 -8.32 -20.58 -9.85
CA LYS A 195 -7.34 -21.67 -9.95
C LYS A 195 -6.84 -22.08 -8.57
N PRO A 196 -6.47 -23.35 -8.37
CA PRO A 196 -5.84 -23.79 -7.12
C PRO A 196 -4.50 -23.08 -6.93
N PHE A 197 -4.23 -22.65 -5.70
CA PHE A 197 -2.95 -22.08 -5.32
C PHE A 197 -2.13 -23.10 -4.51
N GLU A 198 -0.95 -23.44 -5.01
CA GLU A 198 -0.08 -24.50 -4.45
C GLU A 198 1.17 -23.91 -3.74
N GLY A 199 1.08 -22.65 -3.23
CA GLY A 199 2.16 -22.00 -2.49
C GLY A 199 3.22 -21.33 -3.34
N SER A 200 3.13 -21.40 -4.68
CA SER A 200 4.03 -20.67 -5.59
C SER A 200 3.30 -20.23 -6.85
N LEU A 201 3.81 -19.16 -7.46
CA LEU A 201 3.27 -18.63 -8.71
C LEU A 201 4.38 -18.02 -9.56
N ASP A 202 4.36 -18.36 -10.86
CA ASP A 202 5.20 -17.69 -11.85
C ASP A 202 4.42 -16.54 -12.49
N LEU A 203 4.85 -15.32 -12.21
CA LEU A 203 4.26 -14.10 -12.76
C LEU A 203 4.83 -13.71 -14.14
N SER A 204 5.76 -14.52 -14.71
CA SER A 204 6.34 -14.27 -16.04
C SER A 204 5.25 -14.31 -17.11
N GLY A 205 5.23 -13.31 -18.00
CA GLY A 205 4.28 -13.25 -19.11
C GLY A 205 2.84 -12.89 -18.70
N MET A 206 2.54 -12.72 -17.42
CA MET A 206 1.24 -12.21 -16.96
C MET A 206 1.18 -10.70 -17.19
N VAL A 207 0.09 -10.23 -17.78
CA VAL A 207 -0.19 -8.79 -18.01
C VAL A 207 -1.00 -8.23 -16.85
N GLU A 208 -2.08 -8.94 -16.50
CA GLU A 208 -2.95 -8.62 -15.39
C GLU A 208 -2.47 -9.31 -14.10
N SER A 209 -2.97 -8.83 -12.97
CA SER A 209 -2.69 -9.40 -11.66
C SER A 209 -3.43 -10.71 -11.41
N VAL A 210 -3.08 -11.35 -10.31
CA VAL A 210 -3.87 -12.42 -9.70
C VAL A 210 -4.21 -12.03 -8.26
N THR A 211 -5.30 -12.56 -7.72
CA THR A 211 -5.75 -12.28 -6.36
C THR A 211 -5.93 -13.57 -5.57
N LEU A 212 -5.20 -13.75 -4.47
CA LEU A 212 -5.46 -14.79 -3.49
C LEU A 212 -6.81 -14.50 -2.80
N LEU A 213 -7.74 -15.46 -2.82
CA LEU A 213 -9.14 -15.22 -2.47
C LEU A 213 -9.49 -15.57 -1.03
N ASP A 214 -8.78 -16.51 -0.43
CA ASP A 214 -9.16 -17.17 0.82
C ASP A 214 -8.10 -17.18 1.94
N PRO A 215 -7.15 -16.21 2.01
CA PRO A 215 -6.23 -16.18 3.13
C PRO A 215 -7.00 -15.87 4.42
N VAL A 216 -6.82 -16.72 5.44
CA VAL A 216 -7.45 -16.55 6.77
C VAL A 216 -6.46 -15.94 7.76
N LYS A 217 -5.19 -16.35 7.68
CA LYS A 217 -4.15 -15.75 8.50
C LYS A 217 -3.70 -14.42 7.89
N PRO A 218 -3.71 -13.32 8.65
CA PRO A 218 -3.36 -12.00 8.13
C PRO A 218 -1.84 -11.84 7.97
N THR A 219 -1.22 -12.76 7.26
CA THR A 219 0.22 -12.77 7.00
C THR A 219 0.56 -13.51 5.71
N ILE A 220 1.60 -13.02 5.02
CA ILE A 220 2.22 -13.68 3.88
C ILE A 220 3.72 -13.44 3.92
N ALA A 221 4.53 -14.46 3.59
CA ALA A 221 5.97 -14.29 3.46
C ALA A 221 6.46 -14.80 2.10
N PHE A 222 7.54 -14.20 1.61
CA PHE A 222 8.08 -14.45 0.28
C PHE A 222 9.55 -14.04 0.20
N PRO A 223 10.35 -14.69 -0.66
CA PRO A 223 11.74 -14.32 -0.89
C PRO A 223 11.83 -13.03 -1.72
N VAL A 224 12.87 -12.24 -1.43
CA VAL A 224 13.27 -11.04 -2.19
C VAL A 224 14.73 -11.17 -2.62
N SER A 225 15.21 -10.23 -3.45
CA SER A 225 16.63 -10.14 -3.80
C SER A 225 17.51 -10.16 -2.56
N GLY A 226 18.70 -10.76 -2.64
CA GLY A 226 19.61 -10.92 -1.51
C GLY A 226 19.34 -12.14 -0.63
N GLY A 227 18.45 -13.05 -1.02
CA GLY A 227 18.23 -14.34 -0.36
C GLY A 227 17.57 -14.22 1.03
N ARG A 228 16.87 -13.12 1.29
CA ARG A 228 16.11 -12.88 2.53
C ARG A 228 14.62 -13.08 2.27
N THR A 229 13.89 -13.41 3.32
CA THR A 229 12.42 -13.53 3.30
C THR A 229 11.81 -12.29 3.93
N VAL A 230 10.92 -11.64 3.20
CA VAL A 230 10.03 -10.58 3.72
C VAL A 230 8.76 -11.23 4.24
N ARG A 231 8.31 -10.77 5.40
CA ARG A 231 6.99 -11.09 5.95
C ARG A 231 6.15 -9.83 6.04
N LEU A 232 4.98 -9.87 5.42
CA LEU A 232 3.91 -8.91 5.65
C LEU A 232 2.98 -9.47 6.70
N SER A 233 2.63 -8.63 7.70
CA SER A 233 1.54 -8.90 8.64
C SER A 233 0.59 -7.72 8.58
N TYR A 234 -0.70 -7.99 8.49
CA TYR A 234 -1.71 -6.96 8.26
C TYR A 234 -2.96 -7.22 9.10
N SER A 235 -3.78 -6.20 9.30
CA SER A 235 -5.05 -6.36 10.03
C SER A 235 -6.09 -7.10 9.18
N ASP A 236 -7.08 -7.72 9.83
CA ASP A 236 -8.14 -8.53 9.21
C ASP A 236 -9.03 -7.74 8.22
N ASN A 237 -8.89 -6.41 8.19
CA ASN A 237 -9.53 -5.57 7.17
C ASN A 237 -9.07 -5.92 5.75
N PHE A 238 -7.81 -6.35 5.59
CA PHE A 238 -7.24 -6.76 4.31
C PHE A 238 -7.54 -8.24 4.07
N ARG A 239 -8.54 -8.51 3.25
CA ARG A 239 -9.07 -9.86 2.99
C ARG A 239 -8.46 -10.55 1.78
N TYR A 240 -7.79 -9.79 0.93
CA TYR A 240 -7.24 -10.25 -0.34
C TYR A 240 -5.78 -9.87 -0.47
N ILE A 241 -5.01 -10.72 -1.13
CA ILE A 241 -3.64 -10.40 -1.52
C ILE A 241 -3.55 -10.43 -3.04
N VAL A 242 -3.24 -9.28 -3.62
CA VAL A 242 -3.01 -9.18 -5.05
C VAL A 242 -1.52 -9.35 -5.35
N LEU A 243 -1.21 -10.17 -6.34
CA LEU A 243 0.13 -10.44 -6.84
C LEU A 243 0.24 -9.95 -8.27
N TRP A 244 1.26 -9.15 -8.56
CA TRP A 244 1.44 -8.56 -9.86
C TRP A 244 2.91 -8.30 -10.17
N SER A 245 3.22 -8.23 -11.47
CA SER A 245 4.55 -7.89 -11.95
C SER A 245 4.49 -7.31 -13.36
N VAL A 246 5.62 -6.84 -13.86
CA VAL A 246 5.81 -6.45 -15.26
C VAL A 246 7.03 -7.17 -15.82
N ASP A 247 6.89 -7.75 -17.01
CA ASP A 247 7.99 -8.40 -17.69
C ASP A 247 9.17 -7.44 -17.90
N GLY A 248 10.39 -7.96 -17.73
CA GLY A 248 11.63 -7.20 -17.90
C GLY A 248 11.92 -6.18 -16.79
N LYS A 249 11.05 -6.03 -15.77
CA LYS A 249 11.31 -5.17 -14.61
C LYS A 249 11.66 -6.01 -13.39
N PRO A 250 12.67 -5.63 -12.57
CA PRO A 250 13.17 -6.44 -11.45
C PRO A 250 12.34 -6.25 -10.17
N PHE A 251 11.02 -6.37 -10.28
CA PHE A 251 10.11 -6.29 -9.12
C PHE A 251 8.92 -7.24 -9.26
N PHE A 252 8.28 -7.49 -8.15
CA PHE A 252 6.91 -8.01 -8.04
C PHE A 252 6.19 -7.28 -6.90
N CYS A 253 4.86 -7.30 -6.95
CA CYS A 253 4.01 -6.69 -5.92
C CYS A 253 3.30 -7.76 -5.11
N VAL A 254 3.17 -7.51 -3.80
CA VAL A 254 2.35 -8.29 -2.87
C VAL A 254 1.48 -7.30 -2.12
N GLU A 255 0.22 -7.22 -2.48
CA GLU A 255 -0.65 -6.11 -2.21
C GLU A 255 -1.81 -6.50 -1.28
N PRO A 256 -1.78 -6.12 0.01
CA PRO A 256 -2.94 -6.29 0.87
C PRO A 256 -4.08 -5.35 0.46
N TRP A 257 -5.26 -5.92 0.11
CA TRP A 257 -6.45 -5.20 -0.30
C TRP A 257 -7.67 -5.54 0.58
N MET A 258 -8.51 -4.55 0.87
CA MET A 258 -9.73 -4.76 1.67
C MET A 258 -10.85 -5.45 0.88
N ALA A 259 -10.94 -5.22 -0.44
CA ALA A 259 -11.87 -5.90 -1.34
C ALA A 259 -11.23 -6.08 -2.73
N LYS A 260 -11.91 -6.80 -3.61
CA LYS A 260 -11.50 -6.99 -5.00
C LYS A 260 -11.68 -5.71 -5.82
N THR A 261 -11.09 -5.66 -7.01
CA THR A 261 -11.32 -4.58 -7.98
C THR A 261 -12.82 -4.44 -8.29
N THR A 262 -13.24 -3.27 -8.77
CA THR A 262 -14.63 -2.92 -9.14
C THR A 262 -15.65 -2.91 -8.00
N GLU A 263 -15.24 -2.97 -6.74
CA GLU A 263 -16.17 -3.14 -5.62
C GLU A 263 -17.14 -1.95 -5.43
N LEU A 264 -16.76 -0.70 -5.79
CA LEU A 264 -17.73 0.41 -5.82
C LEU A 264 -18.82 0.25 -6.91
N ASN A 265 -18.57 -0.56 -7.95
CA ASN A 265 -19.62 -0.92 -8.93
C ASN A 265 -20.50 -2.05 -8.40
N VAL A 266 -19.92 -3.05 -7.74
CA VAL A 266 -20.61 -4.26 -7.27
C VAL A 266 -21.32 -4.04 -5.92
N GLN A 267 -20.72 -3.30 -4.99
CA GLN A 267 -21.22 -2.88 -3.67
C GLN A 267 -21.60 -4.05 -2.74
N GLN A 268 -20.79 -5.10 -2.72
CA GLN A 268 -21.03 -6.30 -1.87
C GLN A 268 -20.07 -6.39 -0.68
N GLU A 269 -18.84 -5.95 -0.84
CA GLU A 269 -17.76 -6.13 0.14
C GLU A 269 -17.20 -4.80 0.67
N LEU A 270 -17.89 -3.70 0.44
CA LEU A 270 -17.46 -2.37 0.90
C LEU A 270 -17.30 -2.31 2.41
N VAL A 271 -16.23 -1.67 2.86
CA VAL A 271 -16.10 -1.23 4.25
C VAL A 271 -16.85 0.09 4.38
N MET A 272 -17.92 0.09 5.19
CA MET A 272 -18.75 1.26 5.44
C MET A 272 -18.31 1.93 6.74
N VAL A 273 -17.71 3.14 6.64
CA VAL A 273 -17.32 3.93 7.81
C VAL A 273 -18.51 4.79 8.23
N ALA A 274 -19.08 4.53 9.40
CA ALA A 274 -20.23 5.30 9.89
C ALA A 274 -19.87 6.77 10.15
N PRO A 275 -20.85 7.69 10.17
CA PRO A 275 -20.61 9.11 10.46
C PRO A 275 -19.85 9.31 11.77
N ASN A 276 -18.76 10.09 11.72
CA ASN A 276 -17.83 10.38 12.83
C ASN A 276 -17.08 9.15 13.40
N GLU A 277 -17.19 7.99 12.77
CA GLU A 277 -16.42 6.79 13.16
C GLU A 277 -15.07 6.73 12.46
N ILE A 278 -14.18 5.89 13.00
CA ILE A 278 -12.85 5.64 12.49
C ILE A 278 -12.68 4.12 12.28
N VAL A 279 -12.27 3.73 11.10
CA VAL A 279 -11.76 2.39 10.83
C VAL A 279 -10.25 2.40 11.01
N HIS A 280 -9.73 1.46 11.80
CA HIS A 280 -8.30 1.26 12.02
C HIS A 280 -7.83 0.07 11.21
N ALA A 281 -6.65 0.20 10.60
CA ALA A 281 -5.96 -0.90 9.94
C ALA A 281 -4.45 -0.80 10.18
N SER A 282 -3.72 -1.87 9.91
CA SER A 282 -2.26 -1.89 10.05
C SER A 282 -1.60 -2.79 9.01
N LEU A 283 -0.37 -2.44 8.66
CA LEU A 283 0.54 -3.24 7.85
C LEU A 283 1.93 -3.19 8.48
N THR A 284 2.56 -4.34 8.67
CA THR A 284 3.96 -4.46 9.10
C THR A 284 4.76 -5.16 8.02
N ILE A 285 5.92 -4.60 7.69
CA ILE A 285 6.92 -5.17 6.78
C ILE A 285 8.16 -5.49 7.60
N ALA A 286 8.57 -6.74 7.59
CA ALA A 286 9.74 -7.22 8.34
C ALA A 286 10.53 -8.24 7.53
N LEU A 287 11.81 -8.40 7.86
CA LEU A 287 12.61 -9.54 7.41
C LEU A 287 12.50 -10.65 8.45
N ASP A 288 12.28 -11.88 7.99
CA ASP A 288 12.36 -13.04 8.88
C ASP A 288 13.76 -13.17 9.49
N PRO A 289 13.89 -13.65 10.73
CA PRO A 289 15.19 -13.96 11.35
C PRO A 289 16.01 -14.90 10.47
N GLN A 290 17.34 -14.70 10.49
CA GLN A 290 18.26 -15.62 9.83
C GLN A 290 18.41 -16.90 10.64
#